data_4ce9078f5ae27834e6bbaafbb14f574c
#
_entry.id   4ce9078f5ae27834e6bbaafbb14f574c
#
_cell.length_a   1.000
_cell.length_b   1.000
_cell.length_c   1.000
_cell.angle_alpha   90.00
_cell.angle_beta   90.00
_cell.angle_gamma   90.00
#
_symmetry.space_group_name_H-M   'P 1'
#
loop_
_entity.id
_entity.type
_entity.pdbx_description
1 polymer ?
#
loop_
_entity_poly.entity_id
_entity_poly.type
_entity_poly.pdbx_seq_one_letter_code
_entity_poly.pdbx_strand_id
1 'polypeptide(L)'
;MCMPRTVGKVSKMVQVRAHQPINDDGSINLEAWLGHVLSVDPALDREALREACEFAREAEQQANAAKNLWTEGASSFRSGLEIAEILADLKLDQDSLVAAVIYRCVREGKVPLALVHQRFGPVVAKLVEGVLRMAAISASLNPRDSLVLGSQAQVENLRKMLVAMVDDVRVALIKLAERTCAIRAVKEADDEKRQRVAREVFDIYAPLA
;
A
#
# COMPACT_ATOMS: atom_id res chain seq x y z
N MET A 1 5.44 -10.49 -56.11
CA MET A 1 4.51 -9.57 -55.48
C MET A 1 4.28 -10.06 -54.07
N CYS A 2 5.06 -9.52 -53.12
CA CYS A 2 5.13 -10.02 -51.77
C CYS A 2 4.34 -9.06 -50.86
N MET A 3 3.26 -9.55 -50.25
CA MET A 3 2.44 -8.74 -49.31
C MET A 3 3.17 -8.60 -47.96
N PRO A 4 3.17 -7.43 -47.36
CA PRO A 4 3.73 -7.26 -46.02
C PRO A 4 2.82 -7.88 -44.94
N ARG A 5 3.38 -8.71 -44.07
CA ARG A 5 2.77 -9.23 -42.88
C ARG A 5 2.48 -8.05 -41.94
N THR A 6 1.21 -7.85 -41.64
CA THR A 6 0.74 -6.98 -40.55
C THR A 6 1.27 -7.52 -39.20
N VAL A 7 2.20 -6.79 -38.63
CA VAL A 7 2.67 -7.02 -37.24
C VAL A 7 1.48 -6.71 -36.31
N GLY A 8 0.93 -7.76 -35.72
CA GLY A 8 -0.13 -7.65 -34.74
C GLY A 8 0.27 -6.76 -33.57
N LYS A 9 -0.66 -5.88 -33.14
CA LYS A 9 -0.56 -5.12 -31.90
C LYS A 9 -0.18 -6.06 -30.76
N VAL A 10 1.04 -5.92 -30.25
CA VAL A 10 1.44 -6.54 -29.00
C VAL A 10 0.52 -5.97 -27.94
N SER A 11 -0.37 -6.82 -27.41
CA SER A 11 -1.16 -6.52 -26.23
C SER A 11 -0.21 -6.00 -25.16
N LYS A 12 -0.46 -4.79 -24.63
CA LYS A 12 0.24 -4.28 -23.46
C LYS A 12 0.04 -5.30 -22.35
N MET A 13 1.04 -6.15 -22.12
CA MET A 13 1.09 -6.97 -20.92
C MET A 13 0.95 -6.02 -19.74
N VAL A 14 -0.02 -6.29 -18.86
CA VAL A 14 -0.19 -5.55 -17.61
C VAL A 14 1.16 -5.55 -16.90
N GLN A 15 1.78 -4.39 -16.75
CA GLN A 15 3.01 -4.26 -15.99
C GLN A 15 2.72 -4.63 -14.54
N VAL A 16 3.26 -5.76 -14.10
CA VAL A 16 3.06 -6.30 -12.76
C VAL A 16 3.68 -5.40 -11.69
N ARG A 17 4.56 -4.48 -12.07
CA ARG A 17 5.20 -3.50 -11.19
C ARG A 17 5.49 -2.24 -11.98
N ALA A 18 4.92 -1.10 -11.61
CA ALA A 18 5.43 0.19 -12.01
C ALA A 18 6.78 0.38 -11.30
N HIS A 19 7.86 0.62 -12.07
CA HIS A 19 9.14 0.99 -11.48
C HIS A 19 9.00 2.44 -11.03
N GLN A 20 9.06 2.65 -9.71
CA GLN A 20 9.15 4.02 -9.19
C GLN A 20 10.38 4.70 -9.80
N PRO A 21 10.24 5.98 -10.22
CA PRO A 21 11.37 6.72 -10.74
C PRO A 21 12.44 6.85 -9.67
N ILE A 22 13.67 6.48 -10.01
CA ILE A 22 14.85 6.56 -9.13
C ILE A 22 15.88 7.51 -9.71
N ASN A 23 16.59 8.18 -8.83
CA ASN A 23 17.76 8.99 -9.17
C ASN A 23 18.99 8.09 -9.35
N ASP A 24 20.09 8.65 -9.87
CA ASP A 24 21.35 7.93 -10.09
C ASP A 24 21.97 7.37 -8.79
N ASP A 25 21.66 7.95 -7.64
CA ASP A 25 22.06 7.49 -6.30
C ASP A 25 21.18 6.38 -5.72
N GLY A 26 20.17 5.90 -6.46
CA GLY A 26 19.21 4.89 -6.04
C GLY A 26 18.08 5.41 -5.15
N SER A 27 18.04 6.71 -4.82
CA SER A 27 16.93 7.33 -4.11
C SER A 27 15.71 7.51 -5.01
N ILE A 28 14.52 7.66 -4.40
CA ILE A 28 13.30 7.91 -5.16
C ILE A 28 13.32 9.34 -5.71
N ASN A 29 13.07 9.48 -7.01
CA ASN A 29 12.86 10.77 -7.65
C ASN A 29 11.42 11.24 -7.38
N LEU A 30 11.26 12.00 -6.28
CA LEU A 30 9.94 12.47 -5.82
C LEU A 30 9.25 13.36 -6.85
N GLU A 31 10.00 14.22 -7.55
CA GLU A 31 9.43 15.13 -8.55
C GLU A 31 8.85 14.37 -9.76
N ALA A 32 9.57 13.35 -10.22
CA ALA A 32 9.08 12.50 -11.30
C ALA A 32 7.87 11.67 -10.84
N TRP A 33 7.85 11.20 -9.60
CA TRP A 33 6.71 10.49 -9.02
C TRP A 33 5.48 11.40 -8.92
N LEU A 34 5.62 12.61 -8.36
CA LEU A 34 4.54 13.61 -8.30
C LEU A 34 4.02 13.95 -9.71
N GLY A 35 4.92 14.13 -10.67
CA GLY A 35 4.56 14.37 -12.07
C GLY A 35 3.73 13.23 -12.66
N HIS A 36 4.07 11.99 -12.35
CA HIS A 36 3.32 10.81 -12.79
C HIS A 36 1.91 10.79 -12.17
N VAL A 37 1.79 10.91 -10.85
CA VAL A 37 0.49 10.88 -10.15
C VAL A 37 -0.43 12.00 -10.64
N LEU A 38 0.08 13.22 -10.80
CA LEU A 38 -0.68 14.36 -11.31
C LEU A 38 -1.05 14.23 -12.80
N SER A 39 -0.29 13.44 -13.58
CA SER A 39 -0.69 13.14 -14.97
C SER A 39 -1.90 12.20 -15.03
N VAL A 40 -2.09 11.37 -13.99
CA VAL A 40 -3.25 10.48 -13.84
C VAL A 40 -4.46 11.26 -13.36
N ASP A 41 -4.28 12.13 -12.36
CA ASP A 41 -5.33 13.01 -11.84
C ASP A 41 -4.81 14.44 -11.60
N PRO A 42 -5.06 15.37 -12.55
CA PRO A 42 -4.61 16.75 -12.41
C PRO A 42 -5.33 17.58 -11.34
N ALA A 43 -6.42 17.06 -10.74
CA ALA A 43 -7.17 17.76 -9.68
C ALA A 43 -6.51 17.63 -8.30
N LEU A 44 -5.51 16.73 -8.16
CA LEU A 44 -4.80 16.53 -6.91
C LEU A 44 -3.88 17.73 -6.59
N ASP A 45 -3.81 18.08 -5.30
CA ASP A 45 -2.91 19.11 -4.81
C ASP A 45 -1.48 18.57 -4.71
N ARG A 46 -0.59 19.11 -5.55
CA ARG A 46 0.82 18.74 -5.61
C ARG A 46 1.56 18.98 -4.30
N GLU A 47 1.29 20.12 -3.66
CA GLU A 47 2.02 20.50 -2.45
C GLU A 47 1.59 19.66 -1.25
N ALA A 48 0.32 19.36 -1.12
CA ALA A 48 -0.17 18.45 -0.08
C ALA A 48 0.41 17.02 -0.24
N LEU A 49 0.52 16.51 -1.48
CA LEU A 49 1.19 15.22 -1.73
C LEU A 49 2.68 15.29 -1.44
N ARG A 50 3.35 16.37 -1.82
CA ARG A 50 4.77 16.60 -1.51
C ARG A 50 5.01 16.60 -0.01
N GLU A 51 4.23 17.34 0.74
CA GLU A 51 4.32 17.40 2.19
C GLU A 51 4.18 16.03 2.84
N ALA A 52 3.21 15.22 2.41
CA ALA A 52 3.03 13.86 2.90
C ALA A 52 4.23 12.96 2.60
N CYS A 53 4.79 13.07 1.40
CA CYS A 53 5.97 12.30 0.99
C CYS A 53 7.22 12.69 1.79
N GLU A 54 7.45 13.98 1.97
CA GLU A 54 8.58 14.49 2.76
C GLU A 54 8.47 14.07 4.22
N PHE A 55 7.29 14.21 4.81
CA PHE A 55 6.99 13.74 6.16
C PHE A 55 7.28 12.25 6.35
N ALA A 56 6.81 11.40 5.44
CA ALA A 56 7.04 9.95 5.52
C ALA A 56 8.53 9.60 5.34
N ARG A 57 9.23 10.28 4.44
CA ARG A 57 10.67 10.10 4.21
C ARG A 57 11.49 10.50 5.43
N GLU A 58 11.21 11.66 6.02
CA GLU A 58 11.88 12.14 7.22
C GLU A 58 11.67 11.20 8.41
N ALA A 59 10.43 10.73 8.61
CA ALA A 59 10.11 9.77 9.66
C ALA A 59 10.90 8.46 9.52
N GLU A 60 11.08 7.97 8.31
CA GLU A 60 11.90 6.79 8.04
C GLU A 60 13.38 7.04 8.33
N GLN A 61 13.93 8.17 7.88
CA GLN A 61 15.31 8.56 8.11
C GLN A 61 15.63 8.71 9.61
N GLN A 62 14.76 9.38 10.36
CA GLN A 62 14.91 9.55 11.81
C GLN A 62 14.87 8.22 12.56
N ALA A 63 13.93 7.33 12.20
CA ALA A 63 13.83 6.02 12.81
C ALA A 63 15.05 5.13 12.52
N ASN A 64 15.58 5.19 11.31
CA ASN A 64 16.79 4.46 10.93
C ASN A 64 18.03 4.97 11.67
N ALA A 65 18.19 6.29 11.79
CA ALA A 65 19.26 6.92 12.53
C ALA A 65 19.23 6.58 14.03
N ALA A 66 18.03 6.56 14.65
CA ALA A 66 17.85 6.27 16.06
C ALA A 66 18.17 4.81 16.43
N LYS A 67 17.98 3.87 15.50
CA LYS A 67 18.16 2.43 15.76
C LYS A 67 19.55 1.90 15.42
N ASN A 68 20.42 2.68 14.78
CA ASN A 68 21.68 2.20 14.18
C ASN A 68 21.49 0.94 13.30
N LEU A 69 20.29 0.72 12.80
CA LEU A 69 19.89 -0.47 12.07
C LEU A 69 19.84 -0.11 10.59
N TRP A 70 20.80 -0.62 9.85
CA TRP A 70 20.63 -0.88 8.43
C TRP A 70 19.58 -2.00 8.34
N THR A 71 18.29 -1.62 8.38
CA THR A 71 17.22 -2.61 8.26
C THR A 71 17.16 -3.04 6.81
N GLU A 72 17.46 -4.28 6.53
CA GLU A 72 17.18 -5.00 5.29
C GLU A 72 15.66 -5.14 5.01
N GLY A 73 14.84 -4.29 5.61
CA GLY A 73 13.40 -4.24 5.42
C GLY A 73 13.01 -3.35 4.23
N ALA A 74 11.93 -3.69 3.55
CA ALA A 74 11.35 -2.83 2.53
C ALA A 74 11.03 -1.44 3.12
N SER A 75 11.50 -0.36 2.47
CA SER A 75 11.24 1.02 2.88
C SER A 75 9.75 1.28 3.05
N SER A 76 9.35 1.82 4.21
CA SER A 76 7.96 2.21 4.49
C SER A 76 7.51 3.29 3.52
N PHE A 77 8.39 4.26 3.26
CA PHE A 77 8.16 5.35 2.34
C PHE A 77 7.92 4.83 0.91
N ARG A 78 8.81 3.97 0.39
CA ARG A 78 8.63 3.36 -0.93
C ARG A 78 7.32 2.58 -1.04
N SER A 79 6.99 1.80 -0.02
CA SER A 79 5.72 1.05 0.01
C SER A 79 4.51 1.98 0.04
N GLY A 80 4.58 3.10 0.76
CA GLY A 80 3.53 4.12 0.78
C GLY A 80 3.27 4.72 -0.60
N LEU A 81 4.34 5.02 -1.35
CA LEU A 81 4.23 5.53 -2.72
C LEU A 81 3.61 4.50 -3.67
N GLU A 82 4.00 3.21 -3.56
CA GLU A 82 3.41 2.14 -4.39
C GLU A 82 1.90 1.99 -4.15
N ILE A 83 1.46 2.11 -2.89
CA ILE A 83 0.04 2.08 -2.55
C ILE A 83 -0.67 3.30 -3.14
N ALA A 84 -0.11 4.50 -2.97
CA ALA A 84 -0.68 5.74 -3.49
C ALA A 84 -0.81 5.75 -5.02
N GLU A 85 0.13 5.16 -5.77
CA GLU A 85 0.03 4.99 -7.22
C GLU A 85 -1.20 4.15 -7.62
N ILE A 86 -1.43 3.02 -6.94
CA ILE A 86 -2.61 2.19 -7.20
C ILE A 86 -3.90 2.98 -6.93
N LEU A 87 -3.93 3.78 -5.86
CA LEU A 87 -5.11 4.59 -5.52
C LEU A 87 -5.31 5.74 -6.50
N ALA A 88 -4.23 6.34 -7.02
CA ALA A 88 -4.30 7.35 -8.07
C ALA A 88 -4.87 6.77 -9.38
N ASP A 89 -4.45 5.57 -9.77
CA ASP A 89 -5.00 4.85 -10.93
C ASP A 89 -6.51 4.56 -10.76
N LEU A 90 -6.94 4.32 -9.53
CA LEU A 90 -8.35 4.14 -9.17
C LEU A 90 -9.11 5.46 -8.99
N LYS A 91 -8.46 6.62 -9.19
CA LYS A 91 -9.06 7.96 -9.05
C LYS A 91 -9.60 8.26 -7.65
N LEU A 92 -8.90 7.80 -6.60
CA LEU A 92 -9.23 8.17 -5.23
C LEU A 92 -8.82 9.61 -4.94
N ASP A 93 -9.47 10.17 -3.90
CA ASP A 93 -9.26 11.54 -3.48
C ASP A 93 -7.89 11.78 -2.81
N GLN A 94 -7.55 13.04 -2.65
CA GLN A 94 -6.32 13.54 -2.05
C GLN A 94 -6.04 12.92 -0.67
N ASP A 95 -7.05 12.87 0.21
CA ASP A 95 -6.90 12.37 1.57
C ASP A 95 -6.53 10.88 1.59
N SER A 96 -7.06 10.11 0.64
CA SER A 96 -6.75 8.69 0.47
C SER A 96 -5.29 8.47 0.05
N LEU A 97 -4.77 9.29 -0.86
CA LEU A 97 -3.38 9.21 -1.30
C LEU A 97 -2.42 9.60 -0.19
N VAL A 98 -2.71 10.70 0.52
CA VAL A 98 -1.94 11.16 1.68
C VAL A 98 -1.93 10.08 2.77
N ALA A 99 -3.09 9.50 3.11
CA ALA A 99 -3.19 8.42 4.09
C ALA A 99 -2.35 7.19 3.67
N ALA A 100 -2.37 6.83 2.39
CA ALA A 100 -1.59 5.71 1.86
C ALA A 100 -0.08 5.91 2.00
N VAL A 101 0.42 7.12 1.69
CA VAL A 101 1.85 7.47 1.82
C VAL A 101 2.30 7.35 3.28
N ILE A 102 1.49 7.83 4.24
CA ILE A 102 1.86 7.93 5.66
C ILE A 102 1.61 6.64 6.43
N TYR A 103 0.60 5.85 6.05
CA TYR A 103 0.12 4.70 6.80
C TYR A 103 1.21 3.76 7.31
N ARG A 104 2.18 3.41 6.46
CA ARG A 104 3.27 2.49 6.81
C ARG A 104 4.15 3.03 7.93
N CYS A 105 4.43 4.32 7.93
CA CYS A 105 5.24 4.96 8.97
C CYS A 105 4.54 4.91 10.34
N VAL A 106 3.20 5.07 10.37
CA VAL A 106 2.42 4.93 11.61
C VAL A 106 2.37 3.48 12.06
N ARG A 107 2.10 2.54 11.15
CA ARG A 107 2.04 1.10 11.45
C ARG A 107 3.34 0.57 12.05
N GLU A 108 4.48 1.07 11.60
CA GLU A 108 5.80 0.65 12.06
C GLU A 108 6.28 1.44 13.29
N GLY A 109 5.43 2.29 13.87
CA GLY A 109 5.72 3.06 15.08
C GLY A 109 6.74 4.17 14.87
N LYS A 110 7.01 4.58 13.63
CA LYS A 110 7.91 5.69 13.30
C LYS A 110 7.27 7.05 13.58
N VAL A 111 5.95 7.12 13.47
CA VAL A 111 5.15 8.33 13.67
C VAL A 111 3.92 8.00 14.52
N PRO A 112 3.59 8.78 15.55
CA PRO A 112 2.35 8.63 16.30
C PRO A 112 1.15 9.17 15.49
N LEU A 113 -0.01 8.49 15.59
CA LEU A 113 -1.24 8.91 14.89
C LEU A 113 -1.68 10.33 15.26
N ALA A 114 -1.43 10.77 16.51
CA ALA A 114 -1.74 12.13 16.96
C ALA A 114 -1.03 13.20 16.13
N LEU A 115 0.23 12.95 15.70
CA LEU A 115 0.98 13.86 14.85
C LEU A 115 0.38 13.92 13.43
N VAL A 116 -0.11 12.78 12.91
CA VAL A 116 -0.83 12.75 11.63
C VAL A 116 -2.10 13.59 11.71
N HIS A 117 -2.87 13.45 12.80
CA HIS A 117 -4.07 14.28 13.02
C HIS A 117 -3.75 15.77 13.06
N GLN A 118 -2.68 16.15 13.76
CA GLN A 118 -2.26 17.54 13.90
C GLN A 118 -1.83 18.15 12.54
N ARG A 119 -1.11 17.39 11.72
CA ARG A 119 -0.47 17.89 10.50
C ARG A 119 -1.37 17.76 9.26
N PHE A 120 -2.10 16.67 9.13
CA PHE A 120 -2.88 16.34 7.94
C PHE A 120 -4.40 16.33 8.18
N GLY A 121 -4.82 16.64 9.40
CA GLY A 121 -6.22 16.77 9.75
C GLY A 121 -6.93 15.46 10.12
N PRO A 122 -8.20 15.58 10.55
CA PRO A 122 -8.96 14.45 11.11
C PRO A 122 -9.34 13.39 10.06
N VAL A 123 -9.53 13.77 8.80
CA VAL A 123 -9.95 12.84 7.74
C VAL A 123 -8.83 11.86 7.44
N VAL A 124 -7.61 12.35 7.19
CA VAL A 124 -6.43 11.51 6.94
C VAL A 124 -6.14 10.62 8.13
N ALA A 125 -6.18 11.18 9.36
CA ALA A 125 -5.95 10.41 10.58
C ALA A 125 -6.97 9.27 10.76
N LYS A 126 -8.26 9.52 10.49
CA LYS A 126 -9.32 8.51 10.56
C LYS A 126 -9.12 7.40 9.52
N LEU A 127 -8.70 7.73 8.30
CA LEU A 127 -8.36 6.74 7.27
C LEU A 127 -7.19 5.86 7.72
N VAL A 128 -6.10 6.47 8.20
CA VAL A 128 -4.92 5.73 8.71
C VAL A 128 -5.31 4.83 9.87
N GLU A 129 -6.09 5.33 10.84
CA GLU A 129 -6.59 4.53 11.98
C GLU A 129 -7.43 3.34 11.51
N GLY A 130 -8.34 3.55 10.54
CA GLY A 130 -9.16 2.49 9.97
C GLY A 130 -8.32 1.37 9.34
N VAL A 131 -7.30 1.74 8.57
CA VAL A 131 -6.38 0.77 7.95
C VAL A 131 -5.55 0.03 9.00
N LEU A 132 -5.13 0.71 10.08
CA LEU A 132 -4.43 0.08 11.21
C LEU A 132 -5.31 -0.94 11.93
N ARG A 133 -6.59 -0.61 12.20
CA ARG A 133 -7.55 -1.54 12.78
C ARG A 133 -7.75 -2.77 11.91
N MET A 134 -7.93 -2.58 10.61
CA MET A 134 -8.03 -3.69 9.64
C MET A 134 -6.78 -4.58 9.65
N ALA A 135 -5.59 -3.98 9.73
CA ALA A 135 -4.32 -4.70 9.81
C ALA A 135 -4.17 -5.51 11.11
N ALA A 136 -4.61 -4.96 12.25
CA ALA A 136 -4.56 -5.64 13.54
C ALA A 136 -5.46 -6.89 13.57
N ILE A 137 -6.66 -6.79 13.01
CA ILE A 137 -7.59 -7.92 12.91
C ILE A 137 -6.99 -9.02 12.04
N SER A 138 -6.44 -8.67 10.88
CA SER A 138 -5.80 -9.65 9.99
C SER A 138 -4.59 -10.32 10.64
N ALA A 139 -3.83 -9.59 11.45
CA ALA A 139 -2.66 -10.12 12.16
C ALA A 139 -3.05 -11.10 13.29
N SER A 140 -4.20 -10.89 13.94
CA SER A 140 -4.73 -11.77 15.00
C SER A 140 -5.11 -13.16 14.47
N LEU A 141 -5.18 -13.33 13.17
CA LEU A 141 -5.55 -14.56 12.49
C LEU A 141 -4.34 -15.32 11.93
N ASN A 142 -3.16 -15.09 12.50
CA ASN A 142 -1.94 -15.74 12.06
C ASN A 142 -2.11 -17.27 11.96
N PRO A 143 -1.72 -17.90 10.84
CA PRO A 143 -1.88 -19.35 10.62
C PRO A 143 -1.09 -20.24 11.60
N ARG A 144 -0.20 -19.68 12.41
CA ARG A 144 0.50 -20.44 13.46
C ARG A 144 -0.41 -20.87 14.61
N ASP A 145 -1.47 -20.12 14.89
CA ASP A 145 -2.50 -20.48 15.86
C ASP A 145 -3.68 -21.23 15.19
N SER A 146 -3.66 -21.34 13.87
CA SER A 146 -4.77 -21.86 13.05
C SER A 146 -4.70 -23.36 12.74
N LEU A 147 -4.14 -24.16 13.61
CA LEU A 147 -4.59 -25.56 13.71
C LEU A 147 -6.11 -25.65 14.01
N VAL A 148 -6.74 -24.51 14.33
CA VAL A 148 -8.17 -24.35 14.64
C VAL A 148 -8.95 -23.62 13.53
N LEU A 149 -8.30 -22.91 12.60
CA LEU A 149 -8.96 -22.14 11.51
C LEU A 149 -9.35 -22.99 10.30
N GLY A 150 -9.71 -24.24 10.51
CA GLY A 150 -10.08 -25.19 9.45
C GLY A 150 -11.48 -25.03 8.86
N SER A 151 -12.30 -24.07 9.30
CA SER A 151 -13.65 -23.95 8.76
C SER A 151 -13.84 -22.71 7.91
N GLN A 152 -14.37 -22.89 6.73
CA GLN A 152 -14.78 -21.83 5.79
C GLN A 152 -15.73 -20.82 6.47
N ALA A 153 -16.47 -21.26 7.50
CA ALA A 153 -17.34 -20.42 8.32
C ALA A 153 -16.57 -19.35 9.14
N GLN A 154 -15.36 -19.66 9.62
CA GLN A 154 -14.55 -18.68 10.37
C GLN A 154 -14.00 -17.59 9.48
N VAL A 155 -13.54 -17.96 8.28
CA VAL A 155 -13.07 -16.99 7.26
C VAL A 155 -14.23 -16.07 6.85
N GLU A 156 -15.43 -16.62 6.66
CA GLU A 156 -16.62 -15.84 6.30
C GLU A 156 -17.07 -14.90 7.42
N ASN A 157 -17.03 -15.34 8.67
CA ASN A 157 -17.32 -14.48 9.83
C ASN A 157 -16.32 -13.33 9.94
N LEU A 158 -15.06 -13.60 9.66
CA LEU A 158 -14.02 -12.58 9.62
C LEU A 158 -14.27 -11.54 8.53
N ARG A 159 -14.60 -11.98 7.31
CA ARG A 159 -14.96 -11.06 6.24
C ARG A 159 -16.12 -10.15 6.62
N LYS A 160 -17.19 -10.72 7.19
CA LYS A 160 -18.33 -9.94 7.69
C LYS A 160 -17.92 -8.95 8.76
N MET A 161 -17.02 -9.34 9.67
CA MET A 161 -16.49 -8.46 10.69
C MET A 161 -15.68 -7.32 10.09
N LEU A 162 -14.78 -7.61 9.13
CA LEU A 162 -14.00 -6.59 8.43
C LEU A 162 -14.89 -5.60 7.68
N VAL A 163 -15.88 -6.09 6.95
CA VAL A 163 -16.85 -5.24 6.22
C VAL A 163 -17.66 -4.38 7.19
N ALA A 164 -18.15 -4.96 8.31
CA ALA A 164 -18.94 -4.23 9.30
C ALA A 164 -18.14 -3.15 10.05
N MET A 165 -16.82 -3.27 10.12
CA MET A 165 -15.93 -2.29 10.77
C MET A 165 -15.43 -1.18 9.85
N VAL A 166 -15.72 -1.26 8.55
CA VAL A 166 -15.32 -0.25 7.58
C VAL A 166 -16.42 0.80 7.45
N ASP A 167 -16.30 1.89 8.24
CA ASP A 167 -17.18 3.05 8.12
C ASP A 167 -16.97 3.83 6.81
N ASP A 168 -15.80 3.67 6.18
CA ASP A 168 -15.37 4.39 4.99
C ASP A 168 -14.73 3.41 3.99
N VAL A 169 -15.32 3.28 2.82
CA VAL A 169 -14.86 2.36 1.75
C VAL A 169 -13.40 2.61 1.35
N ARG A 170 -12.90 3.85 1.49
CA ARG A 170 -11.50 4.21 1.19
C ARG A 170 -10.52 3.41 2.05
N VAL A 171 -10.87 3.08 3.28
CA VAL A 171 -10.07 2.22 4.17
C VAL A 171 -9.87 0.84 3.55
N ALA A 172 -10.94 0.23 3.02
CA ALA A 172 -10.84 -1.06 2.35
C ALA A 172 -9.97 -0.97 1.09
N LEU A 173 -10.14 0.09 0.28
CA LEU A 173 -9.35 0.29 -0.95
C LEU A 173 -7.85 0.50 -0.66
N ILE A 174 -7.50 1.29 0.36
CA ILE A 174 -6.10 1.44 0.81
C ILE A 174 -5.53 0.07 1.23
N LYS A 175 -6.32 -0.71 1.96
CA LYS A 175 -5.89 -2.05 2.42
C LYS A 175 -5.72 -3.03 1.28
N LEU A 176 -6.62 -3.03 0.30
CA LEU A 176 -6.51 -3.86 -0.91
C LEU A 176 -5.28 -3.47 -1.75
N ALA A 177 -5.01 -2.18 -1.91
CA ALA A 177 -3.80 -1.69 -2.57
C ALA A 177 -2.53 -2.15 -1.82
N GLU A 178 -2.50 -2.07 -0.49
CA GLU A 178 -1.39 -2.58 0.34
C GLU A 178 -1.18 -4.10 0.11
N ARG A 179 -2.25 -4.88 0.07
CA ARG A 179 -2.15 -6.33 -0.20
C ARG A 179 -1.65 -6.63 -1.61
N THR A 180 -2.06 -5.84 -2.59
CA THR A 180 -1.54 -5.93 -3.96
C THR A 180 -0.03 -5.69 -4.00
N CYS A 181 0.46 -4.65 -3.31
CA CYS A 181 1.90 -4.40 -3.17
C CYS A 181 2.61 -5.56 -2.46
N ALA A 182 1.99 -6.13 -1.40
CA ALA A 182 2.57 -7.25 -0.67
C ALA A 182 2.73 -8.51 -1.55
N ILE A 183 1.73 -8.84 -2.39
CA ILE A 183 1.84 -9.95 -3.36
C ILE A 183 2.97 -9.70 -4.35
N ARG A 184 3.06 -8.49 -4.88
CA ARG A 184 4.13 -8.11 -5.83
C ARG A 184 5.51 -8.25 -5.20
N ALA A 185 5.65 -7.85 -3.93
CA ALA A 185 6.92 -7.88 -3.20
C ALA A 185 7.41 -9.29 -2.85
N VAL A 186 6.51 -10.28 -2.71
CA VAL A 186 6.91 -11.65 -2.34
C VAL A 186 7.25 -12.53 -3.53
N LYS A 187 7.26 -12.02 -4.74
CA LYS A 187 7.55 -12.81 -5.96
C LYS A 187 8.86 -13.59 -5.86
N GLU A 188 9.88 -13.00 -5.25
CA GLU A 188 11.23 -13.56 -5.08
C GLU A 188 11.50 -14.04 -3.65
N ALA A 189 10.49 -14.05 -2.78
CA ALA A 189 10.61 -14.56 -1.42
C ALA A 189 10.56 -16.10 -1.41
N ASP A 190 10.95 -16.68 -0.26
CA ASP A 190 10.81 -18.12 -0.03
C ASP A 190 9.36 -18.60 -0.16
N ASP A 191 9.19 -19.90 -0.37
CA ASP A 191 7.89 -20.50 -0.63
C ASP A 191 6.93 -20.35 0.56
N GLU A 192 7.41 -20.42 1.78
CA GLU A 192 6.59 -20.27 2.99
C GLU A 192 5.96 -18.87 3.06
N LYS A 193 6.79 -17.84 2.84
CA LYS A 193 6.33 -16.45 2.82
C LYS A 193 5.37 -16.19 1.68
N ARG A 194 5.66 -16.71 0.47
CA ARG A 194 4.77 -16.60 -0.70
C ARG A 194 3.41 -17.23 -0.43
N GLN A 195 3.38 -18.46 0.08
CA GLN A 195 2.14 -19.17 0.40
C GLN A 195 1.33 -18.47 1.48
N ARG A 196 1.99 -17.94 2.53
CA ARG A 196 1.32 -17.21 3.60
C ARG A 196 0.62 -15.96 3.08
N VAL A 197 1.32 -15.13 2.30
CA VAL A 197 0.74 -13.91 1.72
C VAL A 197 -0.36 -14.24 0.72
N ALA A 198 -0.16 -15.26 -0.12
CA ALA A 198 -1.16 -15.68 -1.10
C ALA A 198 -2.45 -16.17 -0.42
N ARG A 199 -2.36 -16.99 0.63
CA ARG A 199 -3.53 -17.45 1.40
C ARG A 199 -4.25 -16.28 2.05
N GLU A 200 -3.54 -15.38 2.74
CA GLU A 200 -4.14 -14.20 3.37
C GLU A 200 -4.94 -13.39 2.34
N VAL A 201 -4.37 -13.15 1.17
CA VAL A 201 -5.05 -12.37 0.13
C VAL A 201 -6.22 -13.14 -0.47
N PHE A 202 -6.04 -14.41 -0.80
CA PHE A 202 -7.09 -15.22 -1.43
C PHE A 202 -8.27 -15.44 -0.49
N ASP A 203 -8.00 -15.77 0.77
CA ASP A 203 -9.05 -16.15 1.71
C ASP A 203 -9.79 -14.94 2.30
N ILE A 204 -9.10 -13.80 2.48
CA ILE A 204 -9.63 -12.65 3.20
C ILE A 204 -9.94 -11.49 2.26
N TYR A 205 -8.97 -11.05 1.46
CA TYR A 205 -9.06 -9.78 0.75
C TYR A 205 -9.67 -9.88 -0.65
N ALA A 206 -9.39 -10.93 -1.42
CA ALA A 206 -9.96 -11.07 -2.76
C ALA A 206 -11.49 -11.06 -2.79
N PRO A 207 -12.20 -11.65 -1.80
CA PRO A 207 -13.66 -11.56 -1.74
C PRO A 207 -14.21 -10.22 -1.26
N LEU A 208 -13.34 -9.26 -0.84
CA LEU A 208 -13.73 -7.90 -0.50
C LEU A 208 -13.61 -6.93 -1.67
N ALA A 209 -12.90 -7.34 -2.74
CA ALA A 209 -12.69 -6.56 -3.97
C ALA A 209 -13.82 -6.78 -4.97
#